data_2f753640c7711a060ce54608c0b49d3b
#
_entry.id   2f753640c7711a060ce54608c0b49d3b
#
_cell.length_a   1.000
_cell.length_b   1.000
_cell.length_c   1.000
_cell.angle_alpha   90.00
_cell.angle_beta   90.00
_cell.angle_gamma   90.00
#
_symmetry.space_group_name_H-M   'P 1'
#
loop_
_entity.id
_entity.type
_entity.pdbx_description
1 polymer ?
#
loop_
_entity_poly.entity_id
_entity_poly.type
_entity_poly.pdbx_seq_one_letter_code
_entity_poly.pdbx_strand_id
1 'polypeptide(L)'
;MQTMRKTGTKIFSWVLLLLLLTGLLTGCGTSNQGKSADGQSVLRYGSGDYTAINPALYEHGEINALLFAGLTAHNEKNEVVPGLAEDWSFDEKTCTYTFSLRDGLTFHDGEPLTSADVKFTLEAILDEQNGSEIVSNYTDIAEIRCPDALTVEIRLTQPNAAFPDYMTIGILPEHLLAGEDLATCAFNQNPVGAGPYRLKDWDMGQSITMERFDNYYGGQPQIEQVIFVIVPDSDARAMQLAAGKIDMAQITPKSAAQLADSEEIRVYRMETADYRAIAYNFANPYFERHPELANILSYAIDREAIISGVLLGQGEAAYSPLQKSAYNNADIDHFTYDPEKAERLLVEAGWSKGADGYYEKDGERLGFTIAAMADDQVRVDMAAMCASQLQQIGADVSAETRQSLDWAGQEACIIGWGSPFDPDDHTYKVFTTGAGDNYTSYSNAAIDRILAAARHTEDAAEREKLYLEFQDKLTAHLPYTFIAYVDADYAMKANIHGITEDTVLGHHGVGVFWNIAQWSIA
;
A
#
# COMPACT_ATOMS: atom_id res chain seq x y z
N MET A 1 60.01 53.21 -28.18
CA MET A 1 58.68 53.44 -27.58
C MET A 1 57.86 52.19 -27.59
N GLN A 2 58.28 51.12 -26.90
CA GLN A 2 57.54 49.85 -26.82
C GLN A 2 58.14 49.03 -25.68
N THR A 3 57.91 49.40 -24.42
CA THR A 3 58.26 48.53 -23.27
C THR A 3 57.57 48.93 -21.97
N MET A 4 56.28 49.35 -22.02
CA MET A 4 55.54 49.63 -20.78
C MET A 4 54.08 49.22 -20.85
N ARG A 5 53.77 47.97 -21.18
CA ARG A 5 52.39 47.50 -21.18
C ARG A 5 52.19 46.01 -20.81
N LYS A 6 53.12 45.41 -20.10
CA LYS A 6 53.02 43.95 -19.71
C LYS A 6 53.07 43.66 -18.21
N THR A 7 53.16 44.64 -17.34
CA THR A 7 53.25 44.44 -15.88
C THR A 7 51.92 44.64 -15.14
N GLY A 8 50.92 45.34 -15.71
CA GLY A 8 49.64 45.59 -15.05
C GLY A 8 48.66 44.40 -15.05
N THR A 9 48.75 43.52 -16.06
CA THR A 9 47.80 42.43 -16.25
C THR A 9 48.07 41.20 -15.37
N LYS A 10 49.27 41.01 -14.89
CA LYS A 10 49.65 39.86 -14.02
C LYS A 10 49.30 40.10 -12.55
N ILE A 11 49.28 41.34 -12.08
CA ILE A 11 48.93 41.67 -10.69
C ILE A 11 47.42 41.59 -10.48
N PHE A 12 46.62 41.94 -11.50
CA PHE A 12 45.17 41.83 -11.43
C PHE A 12 44.66 40.37 -11.43
N SER A 13 45.37 39.45 -12.11
CA SER A 13 45.04 38.01 -12.11
C SER A 13 45.34 37.30 -10.77
N TRP A 14 46.35 37.76 -10.03
CA TRP A 14 46.69 37.17 -8.72
C TRP A 14 45.78 37.66 -7.60
N VAL A 15 45.27 38.87 -7.67
CA VAL A 15 44.30 39.44 -6.71
C VAL A 15 42.93 38.82 -6.91
N LEU A 16 42.51 38.52 -8.16
CA LEU A 16 41.26 37.81 -8.43
C LEU A 16 41.31 36.32 -8.02
N LEU A 17 42.49 35.66 -8.10
CA LEU A 17 42.67 34.29 -7.66
C LEU A 17 42.73 34.17 -6.12
N LEU A 18 43.24 35.18 -5.41
CA LEU A 18 43.24 35.21 -3.94
C LEU A 18 41.84 35.49 -3.37
N LEU A 19 41.02 36.29 -4.05
CA LEU A 19 39.60 36.52 -3.66
C LEU A 19 38.69 35.34 -3.93
N LEU A 20 39.01 34.47 -4.88
CA LEU A 20 38.33 33.18 -5.11
C LEU A 20 38.72 32.09 -4.12
N LEU A 21 39.94 32.13 -3.55
CA LEU A 21 40.37 31.16 -2.52
C LEU A 21 39.90 31.53 -1.10
N THR A 22 39.58 32.78 -0.82
CA THR A 22 39.02 33.17 0.48
C THR A 22 37.52 32.99 0.58
N GLY A 23 36.80 32.76 -0.55
CA GLY A 23 35.36 32.40 -0.57
C GLY A 23 35.05 30.94 -0.32
N LEU A 24 36.07 30.05 -0.26
CA LEU A 24 35.88 28.58 -0.08
C LEU A 24 36.14 28.09 1.36
N LEU A 25 36.42 28.98 2.32
CA LEU A 25 36.73 28.59 3.70
C LEU A 25 35.71 29.05 4.76
N THR A 26 34.53 29.54 4.37
CA THR A 26 33.47 29.86 5.32
C THR A 26 32.19 29.04 5.05
N GLY A 27 32.34 27.75 4.83
CA GLY A 27 31.22 26.84 4.59
C GLY A 27 31.28 25.57 5.42
N CYS A 28 31.81 25.61 6.63
CA CYS A 28 31.55 24.59 7.66
C CYS A 28 30.62 25.21 8.71
N GLY A 29 29.41 25.52 8.29
CA GLY A 29 28.29 25.59 9.20
C GLY A 29 27.86 24.16 9.49
N THR A 30 27.92 23.73 10.74
CA THR A 30 27.19 22.57 11.23
C THR A 30 25.75 22.76 10.78
N SER A 31 25.33 22.05 9.73
CA SER A 31 23.94 22.00 9.35
C SER A 31 23.19 21.40 10.53
N ASN A 32 22.33 22.19 11.18
CA ASN A 32 21.32 21.71 12.10
C ASN A 32 20.40 20.80 11.28
N GLN A 33 20.76 19.51 11.20
CA GLN A 33 20.01 18.52 10.43
C GLN A 33 18.67 18.33 11.16
N GLY A 34 17.59 18.67 10.52
CA GLY A 34 16.23 18.57 11.06
C GLY A 34 15.52 19.88 11.34
N LYS A 35 16.17 21.03 11.13
CA LYS A 35 15.50 22.34 11.20
C LYS A 35 15.67 23.11 9.90
N SER A 36 14.59 23.79 9.47
CA SER A 36 14.66 24.77 8.38
C SER A 36 15.58 25.95 8.76
N ALA A 37 15.89 26.82 7.79
CA ALA A 37 16.62 28.07 8.04
C ALA A 37 15.97 28.96 9.13
N ASP A 38 14.67 28.78 9.36
CA ASP A 38 13.86 29.49 10.36
C ASP A 38 13.74 28.76 11.71
N GLY A 39 14.45 27.63 11.88
CA GLY A 39 14.45 26.85 13.13
C GLY A 39 13.25 25.90 13.30
N GLN A 40 12.40 25.73 12.29
CA GLN A 40 11.27 24.82 12.30
C GLN A 40 11.71 23.35 12.19
N SER A 41 10.98 22.44 12.86
CA SER A 41 11.18 21.01 12.71
C SER A 41 10.55 20.52 11.39
N VAL A 42 11.35 19.89 10.53
CA VAL A 42 10.93 19.44 9.19
C VAL A 42 11.31 17.98 8.98
N LEU A 43 10.33 17.15 8.61
CA LEU A 43 10.51 15.79 8.13
C LEU A 43 10.42 15.75 6.60
N ARG A 44 11.48 15.31 5.94
CA ARG A 44 11.49 15.08 4.49
C ARG A 44 11.38 13.59 4.23
N TYR A 45 10.23 13.18 3.71
CA TYR A 45 9.95 11.78 3.35
C TYR A 45 10.13 11.57 1.85
N GLY A 46 10.99 10.62 1.45
CA GLY A 46 11.14 10.21 0.06
C GLY A 46 9.97 9.34 -0.37
N SER A 47 9.13 9.82 -1.27
CA SER A 47 7.86 9.22 -1.69
C SER A 47 7.81 8.89 -3.17
N GLY A 48 6.83 8.09 -3.58
CA GLY A 48 6.34 8.02 -4.95
C GLY A 48 5.65 9.32 -5.38
N ASP A 49 5.24 9.41 -6.64
CA ASP A 49 4.51 10.56 -7.17
C ASP A 49 3.01 10.43 -6.94
N TYR A 50 2.36 11.55 -6.78
CA TYR A 50 0.90 11.67 -6.69
C TYR A 50 0.41 12.58 -7.81
N THR A 51 -0.68 12.18 -8.48
CA THR A 51 -1.36 12.99 -9.49
C THR A 51 -2.66 13.58 -8.97
N ALA A 52 -3.26 12.92 -7.99
CA ALA A 52 -4.50 13.30 -7.33
C ALA A 52 -4.52 12.74 -5.90
N ILE A 53 -5.16 13.45 -4.98
CA ILE A 53 -5.37 13.04 -3.59
C ILE A 53 -6.84 13.24 -3.26
N ASN A 54 -7.60 12.14 -3.20
CA ASN A 54 -9.00 12.13 -2.81
C ASN A 54 -9.35 10.78 -2.17
N PRO A 55 -9.56 10.72 -0.84
CA PRO A 55 -9.75 9.45 -0.14
C PRO A 55 -11.05 8.73 -0.52
N ALA A 56 -12.06 9.42 -1.07
CA ALA A 56 -13.28 8.78 -1.51
C ALA A 56 -13.18 8.14 -2.90
N LEU A 57 -12.17 8.47 -3.67
CA LEU A 57 -12.00 7.95 -5.03
C LEU A 57 -10.88 6.91 -5.16
N TYR A 58 -9.74 7.12 -4.45
CA TYR A 58 -8.52 6.34 -4.61
C TYR A 58 -8.18 5.60 -3.33
N GLU A 59 -7.89 4.30 -3.46
CA GLU A 59 -7.64 3.44 -2.31
C GLU A 59 -6.29 3.73 -1.63
N HIS A 60 -5.23 3.93 -2.40
CA HIS A 60 -3.88 3.96 -1.88
C HIS A 60 -3.30 5.37 -1.76
N GLY A 61 -2.76 5.66 -0.57
CA GLY A 61 -2.00 6.88 -0.34
C GLY A 61 -1.56 7.01 1.11
N GLU A 62 -0.26 6.79 1.40
CA GLU A 62 0.31 7.06 2.72
C GLU A 62 0.01 8.49 3.20
N ILE A 63 -0.10 9.44 2.26
CA ILE A 63 -0.40 10.84 2.51
C ILE A 63 -1.80 11.06 3.11
N ASN A 64 -2.73 10.13 2.88
CA ASN A 64 -4.10 10.23 3.40
C ASN A 64 -4.11 10.28 4.93
N ALA A 65 -3.23 9.52 5.61
CA ALA A 65 -3.11 9.55 7.08
C ALA A 65 -2.64 10.91 7.63
N LEU A 66 -2.00 11.73 6.80
CA LEU A 66 -1.58 13.08 7.18
C LEU A 66 -2.69 14.12 6.94
N LEU A 67 -3.39 14.03 5.80
CA LEU A 67 -4.33 15.06 5.37
C LEU A 67 -5.75 14.84 5.86
N PHE A 68 -6.15 13.59 6.10
CA PHE A 68 -7.53 13.25 6.41
C PHE A 68 -7.67 12.49 7.73
N ALA A 69 -8.90 12.42 8.21
CA ALA A 69 -9.30 11.61 9.35
C ALA A 69 -10.67 10.98 9.10
N GLY A 70 -10.86 9.76 9.59
CA GLY A 70 -12.11 9.01 9.52
C GLY A 70 -12.91 9.05 10.81
N LEU A 71 -14.13 8.49 10.78
CA LEU A 71 -14.93 8.30 11.99
C LEU A 71 -14.24 7.41 13.00
N THR A 72 -13.57 6.38 12.51
CA THR A 72 -12.70 5.47 13.26
C THR A 72 -11.26 5.64 12.84
N ALA A 73 -10.35 5.04 13.58
CA ALA A 73 -8.92 4.95 13.29
C ALA A 73 -8.41 3.57 13.73
N HIS A 74 -7.18 3.23 13.36
CA HIS A 74 -6.49 2.04 13.87
C HIS A 74 -5.42 2.43 14.90
N ASN A 75 -5.23 1.58 15.90
CA ASN A 75 -4.15 1.72 16.86
C ASN A 75 -2.90 0.93 16.44
N GLU A 76 -1.88 0.89 17.30
CA GLU A 76 -0.63 0.15 17.11
C GLU A 76 -0.83 -1.35 16.77
N LYS A 77 -1.94 -1.95 17.24
CA LYS A 77 -2.28 -3.36 17.00
C LYS A 77 -3.26 -3.56 15.85
N ASN A 78 -3.51 -2.53 15.08
CA ASN A 78 -4.51 -2.51 14.01
C ASN A 78 -5.96 -2.75 14.48
N GLU A 79 -6.23 -2.52 15.79
CA GLU A 79 -7.60 -2.57 16.32
C GLU A 79 -8.31 -1.27 16.01
N VAL A 80 -9.61 -1.36 15.67
CA VAL A 80 -10.46 -0.19 15.42
C VAL A 80 -10.68 0.58 16.72
N VAL A 81 -10.40 1.88 16.66
CA VAL A 81 -10.52 2.81 17.81
C VAL A 81 -11.27 4.08 17.37
N PRO A 82 -11.80 4.89 18.34
CA PRO A 82 -12.41 6.17 18.04
C PRO A 82 -11.49 7.13 17.25
N GLY A 83 -12.01 7.68 16.15
CA GLY A 83 -11.40 8.75 15.34
C GLY A 83 -12.12 10.08 15.53
N LEU A 84 -12.73 10.61 14.46
CA LEU A 84 -13.61 11.79 14.52
C LEU A 84 -14.89 11.49 15.32
N ALA A 85 -15.37 10.24 15.31
CA ALA A 85 -16.39 9.80 16.27
C ALA A 85 -15.74 9.51 17.62
N GLU A 86 -16.37 9.91 18.72
CA GLU A 86 -15.91 9.57 20.07
C GLU A 86 -16.38 8.18 20.49
N ASP A 87 -17.48 7.70 19.92
CA ASP A 87 -18.01 6.34 20.07
C ASP A 87 -18.95 5.96 18.91
N TRP A 88 -19.34 4.68 18.86
CA TRP A 88 -20.38 4.17 17.97
C TRP A 88 -21.09 2.97 18.61
N SER A 89 -22.29 2.67 18.11
CA SER A 89 -23.06 1.50 18.47
C SER A 89 -23.73 0.88 17.26
N PHE A 90 -24.02 -0.43 17.34
CA PHE A 90 -24.75 -1.17 16.31
C PHE A 90 -26.04 -1.75 16.88
N ASP A 91 -27.18 -1.44 16.25
CA ASP A 91 -28.47 -2.07 16.53
C ASP A 91 -28.73 -3.19 15.52
N GLU A 92 -28.55 -4.43 15.96
CA GLU A 92 -28.75 -5.64 15.13
C GLU A 92 -30.17 -5.73 14.55
N LYS A 93 -31.21 -5.21 15.25
CA LYS A 93 -32.62 -5.32 14.81
C LYS A 93 -32.92 -4.45 13.61
N THR A 94 -32.28 -3.30 13.55
CA THR A 94 -32.46 -2.32 12.46
C THR A 94 -31.30 -2.32 11.50
N CYS A 95 -30.24 -3.08 11.76
CA CYS A 95 -28.96 -3.06 11.05
C CYS A 95 -28.39 -1.64 10.96
N THR A 96 -28.41 -0.89 12.06
CA THR A 96 -28.03 0.53 12.05
C THR A 96 -26.84 0.79 12.95
N TYR A 97 -25.77 1.33 12.38
CA TYR A 97 -24.69 1.97 13.11
C TYR A 97 -25.06 3.41 13.44
N THR A 98 -24.81 3.82 14.67
CA THR A 98 -24.92 5.21 15.13
C THR A 98 -23.56 5.68 15.61
N PHE A 99 -23.01 6.69 14.94
CA PHE A 99 -21.73 7.32 15.29
C PHE A 99 -21.99 8.67 15.94
N SER A 100 -21.34 8.94 17.09
CA SER A 100 -21.36 10.22 17.80
C SER A 100 -20.08 10.99 17.50
N LEU A 101 -20.17 12.10 16.77
CA LEU A 101 -19.00 12.93 16.44
C LEU A 101 -18.54 13.72 17.68
N ARG A 102 -17.23 13.95 17.77
CA ARG A 102 -16.66 14.89 18.75
C ARG A 102 -17.16 16.30 18.50
N ASP A 103 -17.35 17.06 19.57
CA ASP A 103 -17.72 18.48 19.44
C ASP A 103 -16.51 19.34 19.01
N GLY A 104 -16.76 20.37 18.24
CA GLY A 104 -15.74 21.36 17.83
C GLY A 104 -14.76 20.89 16.75
N LEU A 105 -15.07 19.82 16.01
CA LEU A 105 -14.28 19.40 14.86
C LEU A 105 -14.28 20.46 13.76
N THR A 106 -13.13 20.67 13.13
CA THR A 106 -13.00 21.59 11.98
C THR A 106 -12.13 20.96 10.89
N PHE A 107 -12.40 21.33 9.65
CA PHE A 107 -11.49 21.11 8.53
C PHE A 107 -10.29 22.06 8.61
N HIS A 108 -9.30 21.83 7.73
CA HIS A 108 -8.06 22.61 7.65
C HIS A 108 -8.28 24.09 7.33
N ASP A 109 -9.36 24.44 6.67
CA ASP A 109 -9.77 25.81 6.34
C ASP A 109 -10.55 26.51 7.47
N GLY A 110 -10.88 25.77 8.53
CA GLY A 110 -11.54 26.26 9.74
C GLY A 110 -13.06 26.11 9.72
N GLU A 111 -13.67 25.62 8.62
CA GLU A 111 -15.10 25.31 8.58
C GLU A 111 -15.42 24.11 9.48
N PRO A 112 -16.59 24.11 10.17
CA PRO A 112 -17.00 22.99 11.02
C PRO A 112 -17.15 21.67 10.23
N LEU A 113 -16.67 20.58 10.81
CA LEU A 113 -16.94 19.22 10.32
C LEU A 113 -18.14 18.66 11.07
N THR A 114 -19.16 18.21 10.33
CA THR A 114 -20.44 17.77 10.85
C THR A 114 -20.88 16.43 10.26
N SER A 115 -21.99 15.90 10.74
CA SER A 115 -22.63 14.70 10.20
C SER A 115 -22.99 14.81 8.70
N ALA A 116 -23.24 16.03 8.19
CA ALA A 116 -23.52 16.27 6.78
C ALA A 116 -22.31 15.91 5.89
N ASP A 117 -21.10 16.25 6.32
CA ASP A 117 -19.85 15.92 5.60
C ASP A 117 -19.60 14.41 5.54
N VAL A 118 -19.91 13.70 6.61
CA VAL A 118 -19.86 12.23 6.64
C VAL A 118 -20.82 11.63 5.62
N LYS A 119 -22.07 12.09 5.63
CA LYS A 119 -23.09 11.66 4.67
C LYS A 119 -22.65 11.96 3.24
N PHE A 120 -22.17 13.18 2.97
CA PHE A 120 -21.65 13.58 1.67
C PHE A 120 -20.54 12.65 1.19
N THR A 121 -19.56 12.33 2.06
CA THR A 121 -18.43 11.45 1.72
C THR A 121 -18.90 10.06 1.30
N LEU A 122 -19.79 9.45 2.08
CA LEU A 122 -20.30 8.10 1.79
C LEU A 122 -21.20 8.09 0.54
N GLU A 123 -22.02 9.11 0.33
CA GLU A 123 -22.82 9.26 -0.89
C GLU A 123 -21.93 9.47 -2.12
N ALA A 124 -20.81 10.22 -1.98
CA ALA A 124 -19.84 10.40 -3.05
C ALA A 124 -19.15 9.09 -3.46
N ILE A 125 -18.82 8.21 -2.50
CA ILE A 125 -18.27 6.89 -2.77
C ILE A 125 -19.27 6.00 -3.52
N LEU A 126 -20.54 6.07 -3.13
CA LEU A 126 -21.62 5.24 -3.69
C LEU A 126 -22.13 5.73 -5.05
N ASP A 127 -21.82 6.96 -5.45
CA ASP A 127 -22.21 7.48 -6.75
C ASP A 127 -21.34 6.86 -7.86
N GLU A 128 -21.95 6.02 -8.69
CA GLU A 128 -21.30 5.35 -9.82
C GLU A 128 -20.60 6.32 -10.79
N GLN A 129 -21.05 7.58 -10.87
CA GLN A 129 -20.44 8.60 -11.73
C GLN A 129 -19.02 8.97 -11.28
N ASN A 130 -18.73 8.83 -10.00
CA ASN A 130 -17.43 9.16 -9.42
C ASN A 130 -16.39 8.06 -9.64
N GLY A 131 -16.79 6.81 -9.96
CA GLY A 131 -15.90 5.71 -10.24
C GLY A 131 -14.96 5.35 -9.08
N SER A 132 -15.46 5.41 -7.84
CA SER A 132 -14.68 5.12 -6.64
C SER A 132 -14.12 3.70 -6.65
N GLU A 133 -12.80 3.55 -6.43
CA GLU A 133 -12.11 2.26 -6.34
C GLU A 133 -12.54 1.46 -5.11
N ILE A 134 -13.03 2.14 -4.05
CA ILE A 134 -13.39 1.54 -2.77
C ILE A 134 -14.90 1.29 -2.60
N VAL A 135 -15.71 1.50 -3.62
CA VAL A 135 -17.18 1.39 -3.54
C VAL A 135 -17.65 0.05 -2.99
N SER A 136 -16.94 -1.04 -3.27
CA SER A 136 -17.29 -2.40 -2.84
C SER A 136 -17.39 -2.57 -1.32
N ASN A 137 -16.69 -1.74 -0.55
CA ASN A 137 -16.70 -1.75 0.91
C ASN A 137 -17.98 -1.12 1.50
N TYR A 138 -18.71 -0.32 0.70
CA TYR A 138 -19.84 0.49 1.16
C TYR A 138 -21.17 0.09 0.54
N THR A 139 -21.23 -0.92 -0.33
CA THR A 139 -22.44 -1.36 -1.04
C THR A 139 -23.57 -1.85 -0.14
N ASP A 140 -23.27 -2.20 1.11
CA ASP A 140 -24.28 -2.57 2.11
C ASP A 140 -25.05 -1.36 2.69
N ILE A 141 -24.62 -0.13 2.44
CA ILE A 141 -25.31 1.07 2.94
C ILE A 141 -26.66 1.21 2.24
N ALA A 142 -27.73 1.19 3.03
CA ALA A 142 -29.09 1.37 2.55
C ALA A 142 -29.63 2.78 2.76
N GLU A 143 -29.20 3.46 3.83
CA GLU A 143 -29.67 4.80 4.19
C GLU A 143 -28.68 5.47 5.14
N ILE A 144 -28.46 6.78 4.96
CA ILE A 144 -27.65 7.62 5.84
C ILE A 144 -28.52 8.77 6.34
N ARG A 145 -28.61 8.92 7.66
CA ARG A 145 -29.36 9.99 8.31
C ARG A 145 -28.46 10.82 9.21
N CYS A 146 -28.73 12.10 9.29
CA CYS A 146 -28.06 13.04 10.17
C CYS A 146 -29.13 13.70 11.06
N PRO A 147 -29.52 13.07 12.20
CA PRO A 147 -30.54 13.61 13.08
C PRO A 147 -30.19 15.01 13.63
N ASP A 148 -28.91 15.25 13.83
CA ASP A 148 -28.29 16.52 14.22
C ASP A 148 -26.88 16.64 13.68
N ALA A 149 -26.19 17.74 13.97
CA ALA A 149 -24.85 18.01 13.44
C ALA A 149 -23.75 17.05 13.93
N LEU A 150 -23.96 16.32 15.03
CA LEU A 150 -22.98 15.43 15.66
C LEU A 150 -23.36 13.95 15.60
N THR A 151 -24.52 13.61 15.04
CA THR A 151 -25.00 12.22 14.99
C THR A 151 -25.16 11.76 13.54
N VAL A 152 -24.53 10.60 13.22
CA VAL A 152 -24.69 9.92 11.93
C VAL A 152 -25.29 8.54 12.18
N GLU A 153 -26.44 8.27 11.57
CA GLU A 153 -27.07 6.95 11.54
C GLU A 153 -26.89 6.33 10.15
N ILE A 154 -26.23 5.17 10.08
CA ILE A 154 -25.99 4.46 8.83
C ILE A 154 -26.68 3.11 8.93
N ARG A 155 -27.80 2.96 8.19
CA ARG A 155 -28.52 1.70 8.12
C ARG A 155 -27.98 0.87 6.95
N LEU A 156 -27.59 -0.36 7.25
CA LEU A 156 -27.14 -1.33 6.27
C LEU A 156 -28.29 -2.22 5.79
N THR A 157 -28.15 -2.82 4.62
CA THR A 157 -29.09 -3.84 4.07
C THR A 157 -29.04 -5.14 4.86
N GLN A 158 -27.87 -5.45 5.41
CA GLN A 158 -27.58 -6.59 6.27
C GLN A 158 -26.35 -6.27 7.14
N PRO A 159 -26.08 -6.99 8.23
CA PRO A 159 -24.89 -6.76 9.06
C PRO A 159 -23.61 -6.81 8.22
N ASN A 160 -22.63 -6.01 8.59
CA ASN A 160 -21.30 -6.05 8.00
C ASN A 160 -20.28 -5.84 9.13
N ALA A 161 -19.60 -6.94 9.53
CA ALA A 161 -18.69 -6.94 10.65
C ALA A 161 -17.42 -6.10 10.40
N ALA A 162 -17.05 -5.90 9.13
CA ALA A 162 -15.92 -5.06 8.73
C ALA A 162 -16.27 -3.57 8.65
N PHE A 163 -17.54 -3.19 8.82
CA PHE A 163 -17.98 -1.81 8.58
C PHE A 163 -17.25 -0.76 9.43
N PRO A 164 -16.95 -0.99 10.73
CA PRO A 164 -16.14 -0.05 11.51
C PRO A 164 -14.73 0.16 10.98
N ASP A 165 -14.09 -0.85 10.37
CA ASP A 165 -12.79 -0.71 9.70
C ASP A 165 -12.87 0.22 8.49
N TYR A 166 -13.96 0.14 7.71
CA TYR A 166 -14.15 1.00 6.54
C TYR A 166 -14.47 2.45 6.91
N MET A 167 -14.86 2.73 8.14
CA MET A 167 -15.08 4.10 8.62
C MET A 167 -13.80 4.86 8.93
N THR A 168 -12.63 4.29 8.68
CA THR A 168 -11.33 4.99 8.69
C THR A 168 -11.14 5.90 7.47
N ILE A 169 -12.04 5.83 6.48
CA ILE A 169 -12.02 6.69 5.29
C ILE A 169 -12.01 8.17 5.67
N GLY A 170 -11.17 8.95 5.02
CA GLY A 170 -11.07 10.38 5.25
C GLY A 170 -12.35 11.13 4.87
N ILE A 171 -12.88 11.94 5.79
CA ILE A 171 -14.11 12.71 5.56
C ILE A 171 -13.82 13.91 4.66
N LEU A 172 -14.64 14.08 3.63
CA LEU A 172 -14.59 15.16 2.64
C LEU A 172 -15.42 16.38 3.07
N PRO A 173 -14.96 17.62 2.77
CA PRO A 173 -15.70 18.85 3.05
C PRO A 173 -16.84 19.08 2.03
N GLU A 174 -18.10 18.87 2.42
CA GLU A 174 -19.27 19.12 1.56
C GLU A 174 -19.26 20.54 1.00
N HIS A 175 -18.91 21.54 1.82
CA HIS A 175 -18.94 22.96 1.44
C HIS A 175 -17.99 23.31 0.26
N LEU A 176 -16.96 22.50 -0.01
CA LEU A 176 -16.06 22.69 -1.14
C LEU A 176 -16.41 21.82 -2.36
N LEU A 177 -17.14 20.73 -2.16
CA LEU A 177 -17.30 19.68 -3.17
C LEU A 177 -18.73 19.49 -3.64
N ALA A 178 -19.74 20.05 -2.95
CA ALA A 178 -21.13 19.92 -3.35
C ALA A 178 -21.37 20.50 -4.76
N GLY A 179 -21.74 19.61 -5.71
CA GLY A 179 -22.01 19.98 -7.10
C GLY A 179 -20.78 20.01 -8.01
N GLU A 180 -19.60 19.67 -7.50
CA GLU A 180 -18.39 19.51 -8.30
C GLU A 180 -18.31 18.11 -8.91
N ASP A 181 -17.62 17.96 -10.03
CA ASP A 181 -17.21 16.67 -10.59
C ASP A 181 -15.97 16.18 -9.83
N LEU A 182 -16.15 15.22 -8.94
CA LEU A 182 -15.11 14.76 -8.03
C LEU A 182 -13.91 14.13 -8.77
N ALA A 183 -14.12 13.55 -9.95
CA ALA A 183 -13.03 12.95 -10.73
C ALA A 183 -12.03 14.00 -11.27
N THR A 184 -12.50 15.22 -11.49
CA THR A 184 -11.72 16.27 -12.19
C THR A 184 -11.59 17.59 -11.42
N CYS A 185 -12.22 17.73 -10.25
CA CYS A 185 -12.23 18.98 -9.50
C CYS A 185 -10.84 19.37 -8.97
N ALA A 186 -10.65 20.67 -8.75
CA ALA A 186 -9.39 21.23 -8.26
C ALA A 186 -9.02 20.74 -6.85
N PHE A 187 -9.96 20.22 -6.09
CA PHE A 187 -9.74 19.61 -4.78
C PHE A 187 -8.69 18.51 -4.83
N ASN A 188 -8.65 17.71 -5.88
CA ASN A 188 -7.71 16.58 -6.02
C ASN A 188 -6.24 17.01 -6.03
N GLN A 189 -5.92 18.27 -6.33
CA GLN A 189 -4.59 18.88 -6.21
C GLN A 189 -4.50 19.91 -5.07
N ASN A 190 -5.62 20.25 -4.41
CA ASN A 190 -5.67 21.18 -3.27
C ASN A 190 -6.56 20.60 -2.16
N PRO A 191 -6.25 19.40 -1.65
CA PRO A 191 -7.08 18.71 -0.68
C PRO A 191 -7.19 19.49 0.64
N VAL A 192 -8.40 19.55 1.17
CA VAL A 192 -8.73 20.07 2.50
C VAL A 192 -9.35 18.93 3.30
N GLY A 193 -8.71 18.51 4.37
CA GLY A 193 -9.17 17.44 5.23
C GLY A 193 -9.26 17.86 6.69
N ALA A 194 -9.28 16.87 7.59
CA ALA A 194 -9.30 17.06 9.04
C ALA A 194 -8.17 16.25 9.73
N GLY A 195 -7.15 15.87 8.99
CA GLY A 195 -5.98 15.14 9.48
C GLY A 195 -4.99 16.02 10.26
N PRO A 196 -3.90 15.41 10.79
CA PRO A 196 -2.90 16.13 11.61
C PRO A 196 -2.08 17.17 10.84
N TYR A 197 -2.04 17.10 9.52
CA TYR A 197 -1.34 18.04 8.65
C TYR A 197 -2.26 18.56 7.57
N ARG A 198 -2.06 19.82 7.14
CA ARG A 198 -2.76 20.43 6.01
C ARG A 198 -1.83 20.71 4.86
N LEU A 199 -2.32 20.66 3.64
CA LEU A 199 -1.57 21.03 2.45
C LEU A 199 -1.16 22.51 2.53
N LYS A 200 0.13 22.77 2.25
CA LYS A 200 0.68 24.11 2.15
C LYS A 200 1.07 24.46 0.71
N ASP A 201 1.69 23.51 0.01
CA ASP A 201 2.16 23.69 -1.37
C ASP A 201 2.35 22.34 -2.04
N TRP A 202 2.04 22.26 -3.33
CA TRP A 202 2.25 21.08 -4.14
C TRP A 202 2.96 21.47 -5.46
N ASP A 203 4.25 21.19 -5.52
CA ASP A 203 5.05 21.30 -6.74
C ASP A 203 5.04 19.92 -7.44
N MET A 204 4.15 19.80 -8.45
CA MET A 204 3.87 18.54 -9.15
C MET A 204 5.15 17.86 -9.66
N GLY A 205 5.31 16.57 -9.33
CA GLY A 205 6.48 15.77 -9.69
C GLY A 205 7.76 16.11 -8.93
N GLN A 206 7.71 17.02 -7.95
CA GLN A 206 8.87 17.40 -7.14
C GLN A 206 8.62 17.23 -5.64
N SER A 207 7.57 17.88 -5.09
CA SER A 207 7.29 17.77 -3.66
C SER A 207 5.87 18.17 -3.27
N ILE A 208 5.40 17.61 -2.17
CA ILE A 208 4.16 18.01 -1.49
C ILE A 208 4.56 18.48 -0.09
N THR A 209 4.35 19.74 0.20
CA THR A 209 4.66 20.36 1.48
C THR A 209 3.40 20.47 2.32
N MET A 210 3.44 19.92 3.52
CA MET A 210 2.36 19.97 4.50
C MET A 210 2.84 20.63 5.77
N GLU A 211 1.97 21.41 6.41
CA GLU A 211 2.23 22.02 7.72
C GLU A 211 1.26 21.47 8.76
N ARG A 212 1.67 21.40 10.03
CA ARG A 212 0.83 20.86 11.10
C ARG A 212 -0.49 21.61 11.22
N PHE A 213 -1.53 20.89 11.54
CA PHE A 213 -2.83 21.45 11.87
C PHE A 213 -2.97 21.55 13.39
N ASP A 214 -2.89 22.78 13.92
CA ASP A 214 -2.85 23.00 15.38
C ASP A 214 -4.15 22.60 16.09
N ASN A 215 -5.28 22.59 15.36
CA ASN A 215 -6.61 22.21 15.87
C ASN A 215 -6.94 20.73 15.62
N TYR A 216 -5.95 19.90 15.29
CA TYR A 216 -6.19 18.46 15.10
C TYR A 216 -6.78 17.83 16.38
N TYR A 217 -7.85 17.03 16.23
CA TYR A 217 -8.58 16.44 17.37
C TYR A 217 -7.70 15.51 18.22
N GLY A 218 -6.71 14.86 17.62
CA GLY A 218 -5.75 13.98 18.30
C GLY A 218 -4.61 14.71 19.03
N GLY A 219 -4.67 16.06 19.10
CA GLY A 219 -3.64 16.91 19.68
C GLY A 219 -2.68 17.49 18.64
N GLN A 220 -2.00 18.59 19.02
CA GLN A 220 -1.10 19.30 18.12
C GLN A 220 0.11 18.43 17.72
N PRO A 221 0.37 18.20 16.41
CA PRO A 221 1.56 17.48 15.95
C PRO A 221 2.85 18.17 16.38
N GLN A 222 3.87 17.37 16.75
CA GLN A 222 5.14 17.90 17.25
C GLN A 222 6.06 18.38 16.10
N ILE A 223 6.02 17.70 14.95
CA ILE A 223 6.76 18.12 13.74
C ILE A 223 5.96 19.21 13.05
N GLU A 224 6.59 20.36 12.81
CA GLU A 224 5.91 21.55 12.25
C GLU A 224 5.61 21.42 10.76
N GLN A 225 6.45 20.66 10.02
CA GLN A 225 6.30 20.50 8.58
C GLN A 225 6.70 19.10 8.13
N VAL A 226 5.91 18.50 7.24
CA VAL A 226 6.24 17.26 6.55
C VAL A 226 6.29 17.54 5.05
N ILE A 227 7.37 17.12 4.39
CA ILE A 227 7.58 17.31 2.95
C ILE A 227 7.71 15.92 2.32
N PHE A 228 6.78 15.56 1.45
CA PHE A 228 6.94 14.40 0.57
C PHE A 228 7.79 14.83 -0.62
N VAL A 229 9.02 14.35 -0.68
CA VAL A 229 9.95 14.59 -1.79
C VAL A 229 9.77 13.48 -2.81
N ILE A 230 9.39 13.82 -4.02
CA ILE A 230 9.09 12.84 -5.07
C ILE A 230 10.38 12.21 -5.59
N VAL A 231 10.59 10.95 -5.25
CA VAL A 231 11.72 10.11 -5.66
C VAL A 231 11.16 8.71 -5.91
N PRO A 232 10.65 8.40 -7.12
CA PRO A 232 9.96 7.14 -7.39
C PRO A 232 10.83 5.89 -7.16
N ASP A 233 12.11 5.97 -7.50
CA ASP A 233 13.06 4.86 -7.38
C ASP A 233 13.56 4.67 -5.94
N SER A 234 13.35 3.48 -5.36
CA SER A 234 13.69 3.18 -3.95
C SER A 234 15.20 3.17 -3.67
N ASP A 235 16.05 2.79 -4.63
CA ASP A 235 17.50 2.85 -4.47
C ASP A 235 17.99 4.32 -4.50
N ALA A 236 17.35 5.17 -5.33
CA ALA A 236 17.61 6.61 -5.32
C ALA A 236 17.18 7.27 -3.99
N ARG A 237 16.08 6.80 -3.37
CA ARG A 237 15.68 7.25 -2.02
C ARG A 237 16.77 6.94 -0.99
N ALA A 238 17.29 5.70 -0.98
CA ALA A 238 18.38 5.32 -0.08
C ALA A 238 19.63 6.19 -0.26
N MET A 239 20.01 6.49 -1.50
CA MET A 239 21.13 7.38 -1.80
C MET A 239 20.88 8.83 -1.34
N GLN A 240 19.67 9.36 -1.52
CA GLN A 240 19.31 10.70 -1.06
C GLN A 240 19.26 10.80 0.47
N LEU A 241 18.81 9.75 1.15
CA LEU A 241 18.85 9.64 2.61
C LEU A 241 20.30 9.66 3.12
N ALA A 242 21.17 8.82 2.55
CA ALA A 242 22.60 8.80 2.90
C ALA A 242 23.30 10.15 2.63
N ALA A 243 22.86 10.88 1.62
CA ALA A 243 23.35 12.23 1.31
C ALA A 243 22.71 13.34 2.18
N GLY A 244 21.78 13.00 3.10
CA GLY A 244 21.08 13.94 3.97
C GLY A 244 20.08 14.86 3.27
N LYS A 245 19.67 14.54 2.03
CA LYS A 245 18.68 15.32 1.26
C LYS A 245 17.25 15.03 1.68
N ILE A 246 16.98 13.81 2.10
CA ILE A 246 15.72 13.40 2.75
C ILE A 246 16.04 12.85 4.14
N ASP A 247 15.02 12.68 4.95
CA ASP A 247 15.16 12.31 6.37
C ASP A 247 14.64 10.91 6.66
N MET A 248 13.73 10.40 5.81
CA MET A 248 13.11 9.06 5.90
C MET A 248 12.69 8.59 4.51
N ALA A 249 12.74 7.29 4.27
CA ALA A 249 12.13 6.63 3.10
C ALA A 249 11.93 5.15 3.33
N GLN A 250 10.95 4.57 2.60
CA GLN A 250 10.91 3.14 2.35
C GLN A 250 11.97 2.78 1.29
N ILE A 251 12.76 1.75 1.56
CA ILE A 251 13.91 1.35 0.74
C ILE A 251 13.89 -0.15 0.46
N THR A 252 14.71 -0.59 -0.49
CA THR A 252 14.86 -2.03 -0.81
C THR A 252 15.62 -2.78 0.27
N PRO A 253 15.42 -4.12 0.43
CA PRO A 253 16.22 -4.97 1.32
C PRO A 253 17.73 -4.83 1.10
N LYS A 254 18.14 -4.66 -0.16
CA LYS A 254 19.56 -4.46 -0.53
C LYS A 254 20.10 -3.12 0.01
N SER A 255 19.35 -2.06 -0.15
CA SER A 255 19.71 -0.74 0.37
C SER A 255 19.67 -0.70 1.90
N ALA A 256 18.74 -1.41 2.52
CA ALA A 256 18.66 -1.59 3.98
C ALA A 256 19.94 -2.25 4.53
N ALA A 257 20.39 -3.33 3.89
CA ALA A 257 21.65 -4.01 4.26
C ALA A 257 22.88 -3.09 4.13
N GLN A 258 22.89 -2.17 3.16
CA GLN A 258 24.00 -1.21 2.99
C GLN A 258 24.02 -0.11 4.05
N LEU A 259 22.86 0.26 4.60
CA LEU A 259 22.70 1.32 5.61
C LEU A 259 22.72 0.79 7.04
N ALA A 260 22.71 -0.52 7.26
CA ALA A 260 22.59 -1.16 8.58
C ALA A 260 23.69 -0.76 9.59
N ASP A 261 24.90 -0.45 9.12
CA ASP A 261 26.04 -0.05 9.98
C ASP A 261 26.15 1.48 10.16
N SER A 262 25.17 2.26 9.71
CA SER A 262 25.20 3.72 9.84
C SER A 262 24.93 4.17 11.27
N GLU A 263 25.73 5.09 11.81
CA GLU A 263 25.44 5.74 13.10
C GLU A 263 24.39 6.86 12.99
N GLU A 264 24.19 7.41 11.79
CA GLU A 264 23.28 8.54 11.54
C GLU A 264 21.90 8.12 11.05
N ILE A 265 21.76 6.86 10.56
CA ILE A 265 20.53 6.31 9.99
C ILE A 265 20.17 5.04 10.76
N ARG A 266 18.90 4.90 11.11
CA ARG A 266 18.32 3.65 11.62
C ARG A 266 17.48 3.01 10.52
N VAL A 267 17.61 1.70 10.37
CA VAL A 267 16.76 0.89 9.50
C VAL A 267 15.78 0.13 10.38
N TYR A 268 14.51 0.31 10.11
CA TYR A 268 13.39 -0.36 10.76
C TYR A 268 12.82 -1.38 9.77
N ARG A 269 12.86 -2.65 10.15
CA ARG A 269 12.19 -3.70 9.41
C ARG A 269 10.80 -3.88 9.97
N MET A 270 9.82 -3.46 9.20
CA MET A 270 8.40 -3.52 9.57
C MET A 270 7.78 -4.78 8.97
N GLU A 271 7.18 -5.60 9.83
CA GLU A 271 6.35 -6.70 9.36
C GLU A 271 5.14 -6.16 8.59
N THR A 272 4.74 -6.82 7.52
CA THR A 272 3.55 -6.45 6.77
C THR A 272 2.61 -7.63 6.57
N ALA A 273 1.33 -7.35 6.32
CA ALA A 273 0.38 -8.33 5.82
C ALA A 273 0.44 -8.48 4.28
N ASP A 274 1.41 -7.82 3.64
CA ASP A 274 1.56 -7.74 2.18
C ASP A 274 2.20 -9.01 1.60
N TYR A 275 1.44 -9.82 0.88
CA TYR A 275 1.98 -10.98 0.19
C TYR A 275 2.25 -10.69 -1.29
N ARG A 276 3.18 -11.46 -1.87
CA ARG A 276 3.44 -11.53 -3.31
C ARG A 276 3.02 -12.88 -3.84
N ALA A 277 2.42 -12.87 -5.04
CA ALA A 277 1.94 -14.08 -5.70
C ALA A 277 2.06 -13.98 -7.23
N ILE A 278 2.11 -15.12 -7.93
CA ILE A 278 1.80 -15.20 -9.34
C ILE A 278 0.28 -15.25 -9.46
N ALA A 279 -0.34 -14.24 -10.03
CA ALA A 279 -1.76 -14.22 -10.37
C ALA A 279 -1.97 -14.75 -11.80
N TYR A 280 -2.88 -15.68 -11.99
CA TYR A 280 -3.21 -16.27 -13.29
C TYR A 280 -4.53 -15.70 -13.80
N ASN A 281 -4.59 -15.31 -15.06
CA ASN A 281 -5.80 -14.76 -15.65
C ASN A 281 -6.73 -15.86 -16.18
N PHE A 282 -7.80 -16.17 -15.47
CA PHE A 282 -8.79 -17.18 -15.86
C PHE A 282 -9.75 -16.72 -16.96
N ALA A 283 -9.75 -15.43 -17.33
CA ALA A 283 -10.39 -14.98 -18.58
C ALA A 283 -9.55 -15.28 -19.83
N ASN A 284 -8.25 -15.57 -19.66
CA ASN A 284 -7.41 -16.04 -20.76
C ASN A 284 -7.83 -17.48 -21.11
N PRO A 285 -8.14 -17.78 -22.40
CA PRO A 285 -8.57 -19.12 -22.82
C PRO A 285 -7.61 -20.25 -22.47
N TYR A 286 -6.33 -19.95 -22.27
CA TYR A 286 -5.34 -20.93 -21.85
C TYR A 286 -5.59 -21.41 -20.41
N PHE A 287 -5.69 -20.50 -19.44
CA PHE A 287 -5.95 -20.84 -18.04
C PHE A 287 -7.41 -21.26 -17.80
N GLU A 288 -8.36 -20.79 -18.61
CA GLU A 288 -9.74 -21.32 -18.59
C GLU A 288 -9.78 -22.83 -18.89
N ARG A 289 -8.96 -23.30 -19.87
CA ARG A 289 -8.86 -24.72 -20.21
C ARG A 289 -7.99 -25.53 -19.24
N HIS A 290 -7.06 -24.89 -18.55
CA HIS A 290 -6.06 -25.53 -17.68
C HIS A 290 -6.05 -24.92 -16.28
N PRO A 291 -7.20 -24.89 -15.57
CA PRO A 291 -7.31 -24.27 -14.24
C PRO A 291 -6.49 -25.01 -13.18
N GLU A 292 -6.13 -26.29 -13.43
CA GLU A 292 -5.29 -27.10 -12.55
C GLU A 292 -3.85 -26.60 -12.43
N LEU A 293 -3.37 -25.81 -13.39
CA LEU A 293 -1.96 -25.40 -13.46
C LEU A 293 -1.53 -24.56 -12.25
N ALA A 294 -2.38 -23.67 -11.75
CA ALA A 294 -2.03 -22.85 -10.58
C ALA A 294 -1.66 -23.71 -9.36
N ASN A 295 -2.44 -24.75 -9.08
CA ASN A 295 -2.16 -25.71 -8.00
C ASN A 295 -0.89 -26.53 -8.28
N ILE A 296 -0.76 -27.07 -9.49
CA ILE A 296 0.38 -27.94 -9.85
C ILE A 296 1.70 -27.16 -9.80
N LEU A 297 1.74 -25.99 -10.43
CA LEU A 297 2.94 -25.17 -10.53
C LEU A 297 3.38 -24.60 -9.16
N SER A 298 2.46 -24.48 -8.20
CA SER A 298 2.78 -24.04 -6.84
C SER A 298 3.79 -24.95 -6.13
N TYR A 299 3.85 -26.27 -6.47
CA TYR A 299 4.87 -27.19 -5.95
C TYR A 299 6.25 -27.00 -6.61
N ALA A 300 6.33 -26.34 -7.76
CA ALA A 300 7.58 -26.08 -8.46
C ALA A 300 8.22 -24.75 -8.07
N ILE A 301 7.61 -23.97 -7.19
CA ILE A 301 8.13 -22.70 -6.69
C ILE A 301 8.86 -22.91 -5.37
N ASP A 302 10.19 -22.75 -5.41
CA ASP A 302 11.07 -22.72 -4.23
C ASP A 302 11.01 -21.35 -3.57
N ARG A 303 10.08 -21.19 -2.62
CA ARG A 303 9.83 -19.94 -1.88
C ARG A 303 11.03 -19.52 -1.05
N GLU A 304 11.70 -20.48 -0.41
CA GLU A 304 12.87 -20.21 0.43
C GLU A 304 14.05 -19.67 -0.41
N ALA A 305 14.25 -20.21 -1.63
CA ALA A 305 15.25 -19.69 -2.54
C ALA A 305 14.90 -18.26 -3.01
N ILE A 306 13.61 -17.93 -3.22
CA ILE A 306 13.17 -16.57 -3.57
C ILE A 306 13.39 -15.63 -2.37
N ILE A 307 12.96 -15.99 -1.17
CA ILE A 307 13.18 -15.19 0.05
C ILE A 307 14.66 -14.94 0.26
N SER A 308 15.48 -15.98 0.16
CA SER A 308 16.94 -15.86 0.32
C SER A 308 17.61 -15.01 -0.77
N GLY A 309 17.22 -15.21 -2.04
CA GLY A 309 17.90 -14.61 -3.20
C GLY A 309 17.39 -13.21 -3.56
N VAL A 310 16.07 -12.96 -3.44
CA VAL A 310 15.45 -11.69 -3.81
C VAL A 310 15.24 -10.80 -2.59
N LEU A 311 14.71 -11.37 -1.50
CA LEU A 311 14.39 -10.62 -0.28
C LEU A 311 15.54 -10.60 0.74
N LEU A 312 16.68 -11.21 0.45
CA LEU A 312 17.85 -11.29 1.32
C LEU A 312 17.54 -11.87 2.72
N GLY A 313 16.59 -12.80 2.79
CA GLY A 313 16.14 -13.44 4.02
C GLY A 313 15.11 -12.64 4.79
N GLN A 314 14.50 -11.62 4.19
CA GLN A 314 13.42 -10.82 4.78
C GLN A 314 12.06 -11.33 4.34
N GLY A 315 11.08 -11.35 5.26
CA GLY A 315 9.76 -11.91 4.99
C GLY A 315 9.67 -13.41 5.22
N GLU A 316 8.56 -14.01 4.86
CA GLU A 316 8.28 -15.43 5.05
C GLU A 316 7.52 -16.04 3.86
N ALA A 317 7.57 -17.37 3.71
CA ALA A 317 6.85 -18.08 2.66
C ALA A 317 5.33 -17.92 2.81
N ALA A 318 4.65 -17.55 1.72
CA ALA A 318 3.21 -17.37 1.69
C ALA A 318 2.49 -18.55 1.05
N TYR A 319 1.36 -18.94 1.65
CA TYR A 319 0.50 -20.05 1.20
C TYR A 319 -0.98 -19.68 1.17
N SER A 320 -1.35 -18.58 1.84
CA SER A 320 -2.72 -18.10 2.01
C SER A 320 -2.72 -16.57 2.08
N PRO A 321 -3.82 -15.89 1.72
CA PRO A 321 -3.95 -14.44 1.90
C PRO A 321 -4.15 -14.03 3.36
N LEU A 322 -4.46 -14.97 4.27
CA LEU A 322 -4.78 -14.69 5.67
C LEU A 322 -3.75 -15.22 6.68
N GLN A 323 -2.55 -15.57 6.22
CA GLN A 323 -1.51 -16.17 7.06
C GLN A 323 -1.07 -15.24 8.22
N LYS A 324 -1.13 -13.92 8.02
CA LYS A 324 -0.82 -12.89 9.03
C LYS A 324 -2.05 -12.43 9.84
N SER A 325 -3.19 -13.03 9.59
CA SER A 325 -4.45 -12.71 10.28
C SER A 325 -4.71 -13.68 11.44
N ALA A 326 -5.51 -13.23 12.41
CA ALA A 326 -6.05 -14.10 13.46
C ALA A 326 -6.90 -15.27 12.91
N TYR A 327 -7.35 -15.17 11.65
CA TYR A 327 -8.14 -16.19 10.95
C TYR A 327 -7.29 -17.13 10.08
N ASN A 328 -5.98 -17.21 10.31
CA ASN A 328 -5.08 -18.12 9.57
C ASN A 328 -5.49 -19.59 9.75
N ASN A 329 -5.57 -20.33 8.64
CA ASN A 329 -5.74 -21.80 8.64
C ASN A 329 -4.38 -22.47 8.42
N ALA A 330 -3.76 -22.91 9.51
CA ALA A 330 -2.45 -23.56 9.47
C ALA A 330 -2.48 -24.99 8.90
N ASP A 331 -3.67 -25.60 8.72
CA ASP A 331 -3.85 -26.98 8.27
C ASP A 331 -4.00 -27.13 6.75
N ILE A 332 -3.98 -26.01 5.99
CA ILE A 332 -4.05 -26.05 4.52
C ILE A 332 -2.78 -26.61 3.90
N ASP A 333 -2.84 -27.02 2.62
CA ASP A 333 -1.64 -27.41 1.87
C ASP A 333 -0.72 -26.19 1.68
N HIS A 334 0.51 -26.29 2.16
CA HIS A 334 1.54 -25.25 2.03
C HIS A 334 2.29 -25.34 0.69
N PHE A 335 1.92 -26.23 -0.21
CA PHE A 335 2.60 -26.42 -1.50
C PHE A 335 4.13 -26.42 -1.35
N THR A 336 4.62 -27.20 -0.38
CA THR A 336 6.06 -27.36 -0.12
C THR A 336 6.78 -27.70 -1.41
N TYR A 337 7.92 -27.06 -1.66
CA TYR A 337 8.69 -27.24 -2.88
C TYR A 337 9.00 -28.72 -3.14
N ASP A 338 8.45 -29.25 -4.20
CA ASP A 338 8.60 -30.63 -4.69
C ASP A 338 8.39 -30.63 -6.22
N PRO A 339 9.42 -30.27 -6.99
CA PRO A 339 9.33 -30.23 -8.45
C PRO A 339 9.00 -31.60 -9.07
N GLU A 340 9.42 -32.71 -8.43
CA GLU A 340 9.06 -34.04 -8.89
C GLU A 340 7.55 -34.30 -8.70
N LYS A 341 6.96 -33.80 -7.61
CA LYS A 341 5.49 -33.86 -7.41
C LYS A 341 4.77 -33.05 -8.49
N ALA A 342 5.27 -31.83 -8.80
CA ALA A 342 4.70 -31.03 -9.87
C ALA A 342 4.73 -31.77 -11.22
N GLU A 343 5.86 -32.38 -11.58
CA GLU A 343 5.98 -33.17 -12.81
C GLU A 343 5.03 -34.40 -12.82
N ARG A 344 4.88 -35.11 -11.70
CA ARG A 344 3.91 -36.23 -11.58
C ARG A 344 2.48 -35.75 -11.78
N LEU A 345 2.10 -34.62 -11.15
CA LEU A 345 0.75 -34.05 -11.27
C LEU A 345 0.47 -33.54 -12.68
N LEU A 346 1.47 -32.99 -13.38
CA LEU A 346 1.34 -32.63 -14.80
C LEU A 346 1.00 -33.86 -15.65
N VAL A 347 1.71 -34.98 -15.43
CA VAL A 347 1.44 -36.22 -16.17
C VAL A 347 0.04 -36.78 -15.83
N GLU A 348 -0.37 -36.77 -14.56
CA GLU A 348 -1.71 -37.18 -14.13
C GLU A 348 -2.81 -36.28 -14.73
N ALA A 349 -2.54 -35.00 -14.94
CA ALA A 349 -3.43 -34.04 -15.61
C ALA A 349 -3.44 -34.17 -17.14
N GLY A 350 -2.63 -35.11 -17.70
CA GLY A 350 -2.59 -35.41 -19.13
C GLY A 350 -1.51 -34.64 -19.93
N TRP A 351 -0.62 -33.93 -19.25
CA TRP A 351 0.53 -33.30 -19.89
C TRP A 351 1.62 -34.34 -20.18
N SER A 352 2.31 -34.21 -21.28
CA SER A 352 3.43 -35.09 -21.67
C SER A 352 4.64 -34.29 -22.13
N LYS A 353 5.85 -34.74 -21.78
CA LYS A 353 7.08 -34.03 -22.13
C LYS A 353 7.44 -34.33 -23.59
N GLY A 354 7.53 -33.31 -24.41
CA GLY A 354 7.94 -33.37 -25.81
C GLY A 354 9.42 -33.69 -25.99
N ALA A 355 9.84 -33.92 -27.22
CA ALA A 355 11.24 -34.23 -27.54
C ALA A 355 12.20 -33.06 -27.25
N ASP A 356 11.71 -31.84 -27.19
CA ASP A 356 12.43 -30.63 -26.83
C ASP A 356 12.48 -30.37 -25.31
N GLY A 357 11.87 -31.25 -24.52
CA GLY A 357 11.91 -31.20 -23.06
C GLY A 357 10.79 -30.39 -22.41
N TYR A 358 9.93 -29.74 -23.18
CA TYR A 358 8.77 -29.00 -22.65
C TYR A 358 7.52 -29.89 -22.56
N TYR A 359 6.64 -29.58 -21.62
CA TYR A 359 5.34 -30.23 -21.50
C TYR A 359 4.34 -29.71 -22.52
N GLU A 360 3.54 -30.63 -23.07
CA GLU A 360 2.47 -30.36 -24.03
C GLU A 360 1.22 -31.19 -23.67
N LYS A 361 0.03 -30.62 -23.91
CA LYS A 361 -1.27 -31.28 -23.76
C LYS A 361 -2.19 -30.82 -24.88
N ASP A 362 -2.81 -31.77 -25.60
CA ASP A 362 -3.75 -31.49 -26.71
C ASP A 362 -3.17 -30.55 -27.81
N GLY A 363 -1.84 -30.58 -28.02
CA GLY A 363 -1.14 -29.72 -28.98
C GLY A 363 -0.81 -28.31 -28.46
N GLU A 364 -1.14 -28.01 -27.21
CA GLU A 364 -0.76 -26.76 -26.54
C GLU A 364 0.46 -26.99 -25.65
N ARG A 365 1.45 -26.10 -25.72
CA ARG A 365 2.63 -26.09 -24.86
C ARG A 365 2.27 -25.55 -23.49
N LEU A 366 2.84 -26.17 -22.42
CA LEU A 366 2.83 -25.57 -21.09
C LEU A 366 3.75 -24.34 -21.10
N GLY A 367 3.17 -23.17 -21.34
CA GLY A 367 3.96 -21.93 -21.45
C GLY A 367 3.09 -20.69 -21.33
N PHE A 368 3.67 -19.66 -20.68
CA PHE A 368 3.04 -18.35 -20.49
C PHE A 368 4.08 -17.32 -20.05
N THR A 369 3.67 -16.05 -20.02
CA THR A 369 4.52 -14.94 -19.57
C THR A 369 4.06 -14.44 -18.20
N ILE A 370 5.02 -14.27 -17.28
CA ILE A 370 4.80 -13.60 -15.98
C ILE A 370 5.24 -12.15 -16.11
N ALA A 371 4.29 -11.21 -16.10
CA ALA A 371 4.56 -9.79 -16.19
C ALA A 371 4.84 -9.19 -14.80
N ALA A 372 5.71 -8.17 -14.73
CA ALA A 372 5.96 -7.38 -13.53
C ALA A 372 6.13 -5.89 -13.88
N MET A 373 5.74 -5.00 -12.97
CA MET A 373 5.89 -3.54 -13.11
C MET A 373 7.36 -3.15 -13.00
N ALA A 374 7.81 -2.26 -13.87
CA ALA A 374 9.21 -1.82 -13.96
C ALA A 374 9.66 -0.96 -12.79
N ASP A 375 8.74 -0.36 -12.05
CA ASP A 375 8.99 0.48 -10.88
C ASP A 375 9.13 -0.33 -9.58
N ASP A 376 8.82 -1.64 -9.61
CA ASP A 376 9.01 -2.56 -8.47
C ASP A 376 10.05 -3.65 -8.83
N GLN A 377 11.31 -3.37 -8.50
CA GLN A 377 12.41 -4.28 -8.80
C GLN A 377 12.27 -5.65 -8.09
N VAL A 378 11.67 -5.68 -6.90
CA VAL A 378 11.42 -6.93 -6.17
C VAL A 378 10.45 -7.82 -6.95
N ARG A 379 9.37 -7.27 -7.50
CA ARG A 379 8.44 -8.02 -8.36
C ARG A 379 9.10 -8.50 -9.65
N VAL A 380 9.96 -7.67 -10.26
CA VAL A 380 10.72 -8.04 -11.47
C VAL A 380 11.65 -9.22 -11.19
N ASP A 381 12.39 -9.18 -10.09
CA ASP A 381 13.31 -10.25 -9.71
C ASP A 381 12.56 -11.53 -9.32
N MET A 382 11.42 -11.43 -8.63
CA MET A 382 10.54 -12.57 -8.33
C MET A 382 9.98 -13.21 -9.62
N ALA A 383 9.51 -12.42 -10.59
CA ALA A 383 9.02 -12.94 -11.87
C ALA A 383 10.11 -13.73 -12.61
N ALA A 384 11.32 -13.18 -12.67
CA ALA A 384 12.46 -13.83 -13.32
C ALA A 384 12.84 -15.15 -12.63
N MET A 385 12.84 -15.15 -11.30
CA MET A 385 13.19 -16.36 -10.54
C MET A 385 12.12 -17.44 -10.63
N CYS A 386 10.82 -17.07 -10.54
CA CYS A 386 9.70 -18.00 -10.75
C CYS A 386 9.74 -18.60 -12.16
N ALA A 387 9.92 -17.79 -13.19
CA ALA A 387 10.04 -18.28 -14.56
C ALA A 387 11.20 -19.28 -14.71
N SER A 388 12.36 -18.99 -14.13
CA SER A 388 13.53 -19.89 -14.14
C SER A 388 13.25 -21.22 -13.43
N GLN A 389 12.56 -21.22 -12.30
CA GLN A 389 12.18 -22.43 -11.57
C GLN A 389 11.19 -23.28 -12.37
N LEU A 390 10.18 -22.65 -12.99
CA LEU A 390 9.20 -23.34 -13.84
C LEU A 390 9.84 -23.93 -15.11
N GLN A 391 10.83 -23.24 -15.69
CA GLN A 391 11.59 -23.79 -16.82
C GLN A 391 12.34 -25.08 -16.43
N GLN A 392 12.84 -25.21 -15.21
CA GLN A 392 13.56 -26.40 -14.76
C GLN A 392 12.70 -27.67 -14.79
N ILE A 393 11.39 -27.55 -14.56
CA ILE A 393 10.47 -28.69 -14.67
C ILE A 393 9.99 -28.95 -16.11
N GLY A 394 10.33 -28.07 -17.08
CA GLY A 394 9.92 -28.20 -18.49
C GLY A 394 8.67 -27.40 -18.84
N ALA A 395 8.38 -26.31 -18.14
CA ALA A 395 7.41 -25.30 -18.58
C ALA A 395 8.12 -24.19 -19.37
N ASP A 396 7.54 -23.75 -20.50
CA ASP A 396 8.07 -22.67 -21.35
C ASP A 396 7.57 -21.30 -20.83
N VAL A 397 8.03 -20.92 -19.66
CA VAL A 397 7.61 -19.70 -18.96
C VAL A 397 8.67 -18.62 -19.09
N SER A 398 8.25 -17.40 -19.41
CA SER A 398 9.13 -16.22 -19.47
C SER A 398 8.69 -15.15 -18.48
N ALA A 399 9.63 -14.28 -18.08
CA ALA A 399 9.33 -13.07 -17.32
C ALA A 399 9.42 -11.85 -18.23
N GLU A 400 8.51 -10.88 -18.08
CA GLU A 400 8.49 -9.63 -18.84
C GLU A 400 8.31 -8.44 -17.90
N THR A 401 9.17 -7.43 -18.07
CA THR A 401 9.05 -6.15 -17.34
C THR A 401 8.29 -5.15 -18.18
N ARG A 402 7.26 -4.50 -17.61
CA ARG A 402 6.39 -3.54 -18.29
C ARG A 402 6.30 -2.23 -17.52
N GLN A 403 6.16 -1.11 -18.25
CA GLN A 403 5.97 0.22 -17.65
C GLN A 403 4.56 0.42 -17.08
N SER A 404 3.59 -0.31 -17.59
CA SER A 404 2.21 -0.36 -17.10
C SER A 404 1.63 -1.75 -17.34
N LEU A 405 0.76 -2.20 -16.45
CA LEU A 405 0.04 -3.46 -16.60
C LEU A 405 -1.45 -3.17 -16.84
N ASP A 406 -2.00 -3.82 -17.86
CA ASP A 406 -3.43 -4.10 -17.91
C ASP A 406 -3.63 -5.38 -17.08
N TRP A 407 -4.00 -5.21 -15.82
CA TRP A 407 -4.07 -6.31 -14.86
C TRP A 407 -4.96 -7.47 -15.33
N ALA A 408 -6.10 -7.15 -15.94
CA ALA A 408 -7.02 -8.15 -16.50
C ALA A 408 -6.58 -8.72 -17.85
N GLY A 409 -5.67 -8.06 -18.56
CA GLY A 409 -5.20 -8.46 -19.89
C GLY A 409 -3.94 -9.31 -19.90
N GLN A 410 -3.28 -9.53 -18.74
CA GLN A 410 -2.07 -10.36 -18.66
C GLN A 410 -2.41 -11.85 -18.74
N GLU A 411 -1.44 -12.70 -19.17
CA GLU A 411 -1.52 -14.16 -18.97
C GLU A 411 -1.33 -14.48 -17.49
N ALA A 412 -0.23 -13.99 -16.92
CA ALA A 412 0.06 -14.03 -15.50
C ALA A 412 0.87 -12.80 -15.11
N CYS A 413 0.84 -12.40 -13.84
CA CYS A 413 1.67 -11.30 -13.34
C CYS A 413 2.04 -11.51 -11.87
N ILE A 414 3.09 -10.82 -11.41
CA ILE A 414 3.35 -10.72 -9.97
C ILE A 414 2.44 -9.65 -9.40
N ILE A 415 1.55 -10.09 -8.51
CA ILE A 415 0.63 -9.25 -7.77
C ILE A 415 1.00 -9.22 -6.29
N GLY A 416 0.49 -8.25 -5.57
CA GLY A 416 0.56 -8.19 -4.11
C GLY A 416 -0.72 -7.61 -3.55
N TRP A 417 -1.13 -8.13 -2.41
CA TRP A 417 -2.24 -7.67 -1.60
C TRP A 417 -1.94 -7.94 -0.13
N GLY A 418 -2.65 -7.32 0.73
CA GLY A 418 -2.60 -7.64 2.15
C GLY A 418 -2.99 -6.47 3.04
N SER A 419 -3.84 -6.74 4.01
CA SER A 419 -4.26 -5.80 5.03
C SER A 419 -4.09 -6.44 6.41
N PRO A 420 -3.56 -5.72 7.39
CA PRO A 420 -3.52 -6.17 8.77
C PRO A 420 -4.85 -5.93 9.51
N PHE A 421 -5.81 -5.33 8.84
CA PHE A 421 -7.12 -4.96 9.37
C PHE A 421 -8.13 -6.11 9.26
N ASP A 422 -9.40 -5.79 9.10
CA ASP A 422 -10.40 -6.84 8.90
C ASP A 422 -10.12 -7.66 7.64
N PRO A 423 -10.16 -9.01 7.70
CA PRO A 423 -9.85 -9.88 6.56
C PRO A 423 -10.78 -9.71 5.37
N ASP A 424 -11.97 -9.13 5.55
CA ASP A 424 -12.92 -8.83 4.47
C ASP A 424 -12.31 -7.89 3.43
N ASP A 425 -11.50 -6.93 3.88
CA ASP A 425 -10.86 -5.92 3.04
C ASP A 425 -10.06 -6.50 1.87
N HIS A 426 -9.35 -7.63 2.09
CA HIS A 426 -8.52 -8.26 1.05
C HIS A 426 -8.96 -9.66 0.65
N THR A 427 -10.15 -10.11 1.07
CA THR A 427 -10.69 -11.39 0.63
C THR A 427 -11.93 -11.21 -0.24
N TYR A 428 -12.90 -10.41 0.21
CA TYR A 428 -14.15 -10.24 -0.52
C TYR A 428 -13.92 -9.59 -1.89
N LYS A 429 -13.28 -8.42 -1.94
CA LYS A 429 -13.06 -7.69 -3.21
C LYS A 429 -12.07 -8.36 -4.17
N VAL A 430 -11.20 -9.26 -3.65
CA VAL A 430 -10.15 -9.92 -4.45
C VAL A 430 -10.60 -11.29 -4.98
N PHE A 431 -11.35 -12.07 -4.18
CA PHE A 431 -11.66 -13.46 -4.53
C PHE A 431 -13.14 -13.71 -4.86
N THR A 432 -14.04 -12.72 -4.66
CA THR A 432 -15.45 -12.87 -5.06
C THR A 432 -15.61 -12.66 -6.57
N THR A 433 -16.45 -13.46 -7.19
CA THR A 433 -16.74 -13.38 -8.63
C THR A 433 -17.22 -11.99 -9.03
N GLY A 434 -16.50 -11.37 -9.98
CA GLY A 434 -16.84 -10.06 -10.54
C GLY A 434 -16.60 -8.88 -9.61
N ALA A 435 -15.94 -9.07 -8.45
CA ALA A 435 -15.52 -7.98 -7.58
C ALA A 435 -14.42 -7.13 -8.23
N GLY A 436 -14.29 -5.86 -7.81
CA GLY A 436 -13.46 -4.84 -8.46
C GLY A 436 -11.98 -5.20 -8.56
N ASP A 437 -11.43 -5.82 -7.51
CA ASP A 437 -10.01 -6.18 -7.43
C ASP A 437 -9.72 -7.65 -7.81
N ASN A 438 -10.74 -8.34 -8.33
CA ASN A 438 -10.57 -9.69 -8.88
C ASN A 438 -9.95 -9.63 -10.28
N TYR A 439 -8.71 -9.20 -10.36
CA TYR A 439 -7.96 -9.07 -11.63
C TYR A 439 -7.68 -10.38 -12.33
N THR A 440 -7.87 -11.52 -11.67
CA THR A 440 -7.72 -12.85 -12.25
C THR A 440 -8.95 -13.35 -12.97
N SER A 441 -10.08 -12.66 -12.89
CA SER A 441 -11.39 -13.16 -13.34
C SER A 441 -11.76 -14.53 -12.70
N TYR A 442 -11.23 -14.79 -11.52
CA TYR A 442 -11.53 -16.00 -10.76
C TYR A 442 -13.01 -16.07 -10.41
N SER A 443 -13.58 -17.27 -10.51
CA SER A 443 -15.00 -17.48 -10.18
C SER A 443 -15.18 -18.80 -9.46
N ASN A 444 -15.72 -18.73 -8.23
CA ASN A 444 -16.01 -19.90 -7.43
C ASN A 444 -17.22 -19.64 -6.52
N ALA A 445 -18.39 -20.19 -6.91
CA ALA A 445 -19.64 -19.96 -6.19
C ALA A 445 -19.64 -20.47 -4.72
N ALA A 446 -18.73 -21.35 -4.34
CA ALA A 446 -18.58 -21.76 -2.94
C ALA A 446 -17.85 -20.66 -2.15
N ILE A 447 -16.77 -20.10 -2.70
CA ILE A 447 -16.02 -18.98 -2.11
C ILE A 447 -16.92 -17.76 -2.02
N ASP A 448 -17.66 -17.40 -3.07
CA ASP A 448 -18.61 -16.27 -3.06
C ASP A 448 -19.58 -16.36 -1.87
N ARG A 449 -20.15 -17.56 -1.64
CA ARG A 449 -21.08 -17.75 -0.52
C ARG A 449 -20.41 -17.67 0.84
N ILE A 450 -19.20 -18.22 0.98
CA ILE A 450 -18.44 -18.23 2.24
C ILE A 450 -18.05 -16.79 2.59
N LEU A 451 -17.48 -16.04 1.65
CA LEU A 451 -17.05 -14.68 1.90
C LEU A 451 -18.23 -13.74 2.16
N ALA A 452 -19.35 -13.88 1.43
CA ALA A 452 -20.57 -13.14 1.72
C ALA A 452 -21.11 -13.47 3.13
N ALA A 453 -21.09 -14.74 3.55
CA ALA A 453 -21.51 -15.14 4.90
C ALA A 453 -20.55 -14.58 5.98
N ALA A 454 -19.23 -14.59 5.73
CA ALA A 454 -18.24 -14.04 6.66
C ALA A 454 -18.37 -12.52 6.83
N ARG A 455 -18.71 -11.79 5.76
CA ARG A 455 -19.00 -10.35 5.80
C ARG A 455 -20.24 -10.06 6.65
N HIS A 456 -21.27 -10.86 6.53
CA HIS A 456 -22.59 -10.58 7.09
C HIS A 456 -22.89 -11.26 8.43
N THR A 457 -21.90 -11.84 9.12
CA THR A 457 -22.07 -12.38 10.46
C THR A 457 -21.28 -11.59 11.50
N GLU A 458 -21.96 -11.23 12.61
CA GLU A 458 -21.36 -10.61 13.80
C GLU A 458 -20.86 -11.66 14.81
N ASP A 459 -21.19 -12.94 14.61
CA ASP A 459 -20.70 -14.03 15.46
C ASP A 459 -19.23 -14.34 15.12
N ALA A 460 -18.32 -13.96 16.00
CA ALA A 460 -16.87 -14.11 15.80
C ALA A 460 -16.45 -15.56 15.58
N ALA A 461 -17.08 -16.53 16.26
CA ALA A 461 -16.73 -17.94 16.11
C ALA A 461 -17.22 -18.54 14.78
N GLU A 462 -18.40 -18.14 14.32
CA GLU A 462 -18.87 -18.54 13.00
C GLU A 462 -18.06 -17.84 11.89
N ARG A 463 -17.66 -16.58 12.09
CA ARG A 463 -16.83 -15.85 11.16
C ARG A 463 -15.43 -16.49 11.02
N GLU A 464 -14.81 -16.86 12.12
CA GLU A 464 -13.54 -17.60 12.12
C GLU A 464 -13.67 -18.89 11.30
N LYS A 465 -14.67 -19.69 11.58
CA LYS A 465 -14.93 -20.94 10.86
C LYS A 465 -15.11 -20.71 9.34
N LEU A 466 -15.81 -19.64 8.94
CA LEU A 466 -16.00 -19.30 7.53
C LEU A 466 -14.67 -18.92 6.86
N TYR A 467 -13.79 -18.17 7.51
CA TYR A 467 -12.48 -17.86 6.96
C TYR A 467 -11.53 -19.07 6.91
N LEU A 468 -11.62 -20.00 7.85
CA LEU A 468 -10.90 -21.28 7.76
C LEU A 468 -11.40 -22.09 6.56
N GLU A 469 -12.73 -22.20 6.38
CA GLU A 469 -13.33 -22.88 5.22
C GLU A 469 -12.98 -22.18 3.89
N PHE A 470 -12.94 -20.85 3.86
CA PHE A 470 -12.51 -20.10 2.69
C PHE A 470 -11.11 -20.51 2.25
N GLN A 471 -10.15 -20.59 3.17
CA GLN A 471 -8.76 -20.96 2.85
C GLN A 471 -8.66 -22.41 2.36
N ASP A 472 -9.44 -23.34 2.92
CA ASP A 472 -9.53 -24.73 2.42
C ASP A 472 -10.03 -24.77 0.98
N LYS A 473 -11.08 -23.99 0.64
CA LYS A 473 -11.63 -23.95 -0.72
C LYS A 473 -10.70 -23.25 -1.70
N LEU A 474 -10.02 -22.18 -1.24
CA LEU A 474 -9.07 -21.43 -2.06
C LEU A 474 -7.87 -22.31 -2.44
N THR A 475 -7.30 -23.06 -1.47
CA THR A 475 -6.17 -23.97 -1.69
C THR A 475 -6.52 -25.12 -2.61
N ALA A 476 -7.77 -25.57 -2.63
CA ALA A 476 -8.23 -26.61 -3.56
C ALA A 476 -8.25 -26.11 -5.02
N HIS A 477 -8.45 -24.82 -5.26
CA HIS A 477 -8.56 -24.20 -6.58
C HIS A 477 -7.92 -22.80 -6.54
N LEU A 478 -6.59 -22.75 -6.58
CA LEU A 478 -5.84 -21.50 -6.45
C LEU A 478 -6.03 -20.57 -7.66
N PRO A 479 -6.36 -19.28 -7.45
CA PRO A 479 -6.16 -18.25 -8.45
C PRO A 479 -4.72 -17.73 -8.48
N TYR A 480 -3.99 -17.93 -7.38
CA TYR A 480 -2.65 -17.42 -7.13
C TYR A 480 -1.69 -18.53 -6.72
N THR A 481 -0.46 -18.52 -7.24
CA THR A 481 0.66 -19.16 -6.56
C THR A 481 1.25 -18.16 -5.59
N PHE A 482 0.90 -18.26 -4.30
CA PHE A 482 1.48 -17.44 -3.24
C PHE A 482 2.98 -17.69 -3.15
N ILE A 483 3.78 -16.63 -2.98
CA ILE A 483 5.25 -16.70 -2.97
C ILE A 483 5.78 -16.35 -1.57
N ALA A 484 5.61 -15.11 -1.14
CA ALA A 484 6.14 -14.63 0.13
C ALA A 484 5.30 -13.48 0.68
N TYR A 485 5.19 -13.38 2.00
CA TYR A 485 4.94 -12.13 2.69
C TYR A 485 6.23 -11.33 2.74
N VAL A 486 6.15 -10.05 2.43
CA VAL A 486 7.32 -9.18 2.33
C VAL A 486 7.35 -8.19 3.49
N ASP A 487 8.53 -7.97 4.07
CA ASP A 487 8.69 -6.91 5.05
C ASP A 487 8.88 -5.56 4.34
N ALA A 488 8.62 -4.47 5.03
CA ALA A 488 8.89 -3.12 4.57
C ALA A 488 10.07 -2.53 5.35
N ASP A 489 11.17 -2.23 4.66
CA ASP A 489 12.32 -1.57 5.27
C ASP A 489 12.16 -0.05 5.20
N TYR A 490 12.04 0.61 6.36
CA TYR A 490 12.08 2.06 6.48
C TYR A 490 13.42 2.51 7.05
N ALA A 491 14.15 3.31 6.29
CA ALA A 491 15.36 3.96 6.79
C ALA A 491 15.07 5.41 7.17
N MET A 492 15.54 5.83 8.33
CA MET A 492 15.23 7.12 8.93
C MET A 492 16.44 7.67 9.68
N LYS A 493 16.65 9.00 9.68
CA LYS A 493 17.67 9.64 10.50
C LYS A 493 17.50 9.30 11.98
N ALA A 494 18.59 9.03 12.68
CA ALA A 494 18.60 8.54 14.05
C ALA A 494 18.00 9.51 15.08
N ASN A 495 17.87 10.80 14.74
CA ASN A 495 17.25 11.81 15.60
C ASN A 495 15.74 11.96 15.42
N ILE A 496 15.11 11.16 14.57
CA ILE A 496 13.65 11.14 14.39
C ILE A 496 13.10 9.97 15.21
N HIS A 497 12.00 10.23 15.91
CA HIS A 497 11.36 9.27 16.82
C HIS A 497 9.86 9.21 16.54
N GLY A 498 9.25 8.04 16.75
CA GLY A 498 7.80 7.86 16.65
C GLY A 498 7.35 6.67 15.80
N ILE A 499 8.25 6.08 14.99
CA ILE A 499 7.93 4.84 14.28
C ILE A 499 7.75 3.71 15.31
N THR A 500 6.76 2.84 15.09
CA THR A 500 6.39 1.74 15.99
C THR A 500 6.70 0.43 15.27
N GLU A 501 7.76 -0.27 15.70
CA GLU A 501 8.26 -1.49 15.04
C GLU A 501 7.30 -2.68 15.14
N ASP A 502 6.47 -2.72 16.18
CA ASP A 502 5.53 -3.83 16.44
C ASP A 502 4.22 -3.72 15.65
N THR A 503 4.02 -2.62 14.91
CA THR A 503 2.83 -2.43 14.07
C THR A 503 2.98 -3.18 12.75
N VAL A 504 2.10 -4.12 12.47
CA VAL A 504 2.04 -4.80 11.16
C VAL A 504 1.44 -3.82 10.14
N LEU A 505 2.15 -3.60 9.04
CA LEU A 505 1.73 -2.68 7.98
C LEU A 505 0.89 -3.38 6.91
N GLY A 506 0.11 -2.61 6.17
CA GLY A 506 -0.64 -3.07 5.02
C GLY A 506 0.21 -3.15 3.74
N HIS A 507 -0.49 -3.37 2.63
CA HIS A 507 0.10 -3.38 1.29
C HIS A 507 0.88 -2.10 1.03
N HIS A 508 2.07 -2.21 0.44
CA HIS A 508 2.99 -1.09 0.20
C HIS A 508 3.42 -0.30 1.46
N GLY A 509 3.31 -0.88 2.67
CA GLY A 509 3.68 -0.22 3.91
C GLY A 509 2.64 0.78 4.42
N VAL A 510 1.42 0.72 3.91
CA VAL A 510 0.30 1.54 4.42
C VAL A 510 0.15 1.33 5.93
N GLY A 511 0.04 2.43 6.66
CA GLY A 511 -0.04 2.43 8.11
C GLY A 511 1.21 2.95 8.83
N VAL A 512 2.35 3.16 8.16
CA VAL A 512 3.57 3.67 8.83
C VAL A 512 3.35 5.02 9.53
N PHE A 513 2.47 5.87 9.00
CA PHE A 513 2.16 7.20 9.55
C PHE A 513 0.93 7.22 10.48
N TRP A 514 0.42 6.07 10.93
CA TRP A 514 -0.79 6.01 11.77
C TRP A 514 -0.72 6.91 13.02
N ASN A 515 0.47 7.12 13.57
CA ASN A 515 0.72 7.94 14.76
C ASN A 515 1.59 9.18 14.50
N ILE A 516 1.65 9.68 13.26
CA ILE A 516 2.56 10.76 12.82
C ILE A 516 2.45 12.04 13.67
N ALA A 517 1.27 12.32 14.25
CA ALA A 517 1.07 13.44 15.16
C ALA A 517 1.95 13.37 16.43
N GLN A 518 2.39 12.17 16.81
CA GLN A 518 3.22 11.91 17.99
C GLN A 518 4.72 11.89 17.65
N TRP A 519 5.10 11.93 16.36
CA TRP A 519 6.49 11.88 15.96
C TRP A 519 7.24 13.18 16.30
N SER A 520 8.53 13.04 16.62
CA SER A 520 9.37 14.18 17.00
C SER A 520 10.76 14.11 16.36
N ILE A 521 11.42 15.27 16.26
CA ILE A 521 12.80 15.41 15.79
C ILE A 521 13.61 16.01 16.95
N ALA A 522 14.63 15.26 17.43
CA ALA A 522 15.52 15.69 18.52
C ALA A 522 16.61 16.68 18.07
#